data_0996445cfeed8ab12a408659d520814c
#
_entry.id   0996445cfeed8ab12a408659d520814c
#
_cell.length_a   1.000
_cell.length_b   1.000
_cell.length_c   1.000
_cell.angle_alpha   90.00
_cell.angle_beta   90.00
_cell.angle_gamma   90.00
#
_symmetry.space_group_name_H-M   'P 1'
#
loop_
_entity.id
_entity.type
_entity.pdbx_description
1 polymer ?
#
loop_
_entity_poly.entity_id
_entity_poly.type
_entity_poly.pdbx_seq_one_letter_code
_entity_poly.pdbx_strand_id
1 'polypeptide(L)'
;SKPTLLFVGRITRQKGLPYLLKALHLISKDIQVVLCAGAPDTPEIAEEVKIAFAKLDEERGNIVWIEEMLPKPELNALEHGCDAFICPSIYEPLGIVNLEAMACGLPVVASATGGIPEVVVDGETGYLVPIDQLHDGTGTPTDPDKFVHDMAAAIDKIMADPELAKKMGQAGYE
;
A
#
# COMPACT_ATOMS: atom_id res chain seq x y z
N SER A 1 17.42 10.88 6.10
CA SER A 1 16.92 9.96 5.08
C SER A 1 15.44 10.25 4.76
N LYS A 2 15.03 9.91 3.56
CA LYS A 2 13.64 10.13 3.13
C LYS A 2 12.72 9.07 3.72
N PRO A 3 11.49 9.44 4.14
CA PRO A 3 10.52 8.44 4.57
C PRO A 3 10.17 7.50 3.41
N THR A 4 10.09 6.21 3.71
CA THR A 4 9.90 5.17 2.71
C THR A 4 8.61 4.40 2.93
N LEU A 5 7.77 4.37 1.90
CA LEU A 5 6.51 3.62 1.85
C LEU A 5 6.72 2.31 1.10
N LEU A 6 6.23 1.21 1.63
CA LEU A 6 6.39 -0.12 1.05
C LEU A 6 5.05 -0.72 0.63
N PHE A 7 5.02 -1.28 -0.57
CA PHE A 7 3.96 -2.17 -1.04
C PHE A 7 4.55 -3.55 -1.34
N VAL A 8 3.86 -4.60 -0.88
CA VAL A 8 4.23 -5.99 -1.17
C VAL A 8 3.00 -6.74 -1.66
N GLY A 9 3.07 -7.35 -2.81
CA GLY A 9 1.98 -8.17 -3.31
C GLY A 9 2.13 -8.57 -4.76
N ARG A 10 1.24 -9.46 -5.21
CA ARG A 10 1.17 -9.83 -6.60
C ARG A 10 0.56 -8.68 -7.42
N ILE A 11 0.91 -8.65 -8.70
CA ILE A 11 0.34 -7.63 -9.61
C ILE A 11 -1.05 -8.11 -10.04
N THR A 12 -2.06 -7.74 -9.25
CA THR A 12 -3.45 -8.06 -9.52
C THR A 12 -4.31 -6.84 -9.26
N ARG A 13 -5.50 -6.82 -9.87
CA ARG A 13 -6.44 -5.73 -9.61
C ARG A 13 -6.95 -5.79 -8.16
N GLN A 14 -7.11 -6.99 -7.62
CA GLN A 14 -7.58 -7.20 -6.25
C GLN A 14 -6.63 -6.64 -5.19
N LYS A 15 -5.32 -6.66 -5.46
CA LYS A 15 -4.32 -6.06 -4.57
C LYS A 15 -4.29 -4.54 -4.66
N GLY A 16 -5.02 -3.95 -5.61
CA GLY A 16 -5.23 -2.52 -5.69
C GLY A 16 -4.09 -1.72 -6.28
N LEU A 17 -3.10 -2.37 -6.88
CA LEU A 17 -1.92 -1.68 -7.41
C LEU A 17 -2.27 -0.58 -8.42
N PRO A 18 -3.23 -0.76 -9.35
CA PRO A 18 -3.60 0.33 -10.24
C PRO A 18 -4.09 1.59 -9.53
N TYR A 19 -4.82 1.42 -8.41
CA TYR A 19 -5.30 2.55 -7.62
C TYR A 19 -4.16 3.20 -6.85
N LEU A 20 -3.25 2.38 -6.30
CA LEU A 20 -2.07 2.89 -5.62
C LEU A 20 -1.21 3.75 -6.54
N LEU A 21 -0.95 3.29 -7.76
CA LEU A 21 -0.13 4.05 -8.72
C LEU A 21 -0.75 5.42 -9.01
N LYS A 22 -2.07 5.52 -9.07
CA LYS A 22 -2.74 6.80 -9.23
C LYS A 22 -2.58 7.69 -7.99
N ALA A 23 -2.70 7.11 -6.80
CA ALA A 23 -2.55 7.86 -5.55
C ALA A 23 -1.13 8.41 -5.40
N LEU A 24 -0.13 7.68 -5.88
CA LEU A 24 1.27 8.11 -5.76
C LEU A 24 1.59 9.38 -6.53
N HIS A 25 0.79 9.76 -7.53
CA HIS A 25 0.92 11.06 -8.20
C HIS A 25 0.52 12.21 -7.28
N LEU A 26 -0.27 11.94 -6.24
CA LEU A 26 -0.87 12.95 -5.35
C LEU A 26 -0.12 13.14 -4.04
N ILE A 27 0.79 12.22 -3.70
CA ILE A 27 1.54 12.31 -2.43
C ILE A 27 2.80 13.16 -2.59
N SER A 28 3.38 13.56 -1.45
CA SER A 28 4.62 14.32 -1.44
C SER A 28 5.72 13.60 -2.23
N LYS A 29 6.45 14.35 -3.06
CA LYS A 29 7.57 13.81 -3.85
C LYS A 29 8.77 13.43 -2.99
N ASP A 30 8.81 13.90 -1.75
CA ASP A 30 9.88 13.55 -0.81
C ASP A 30 9.72 12.14 -0.24
N ILE A 31 8.55 11.52 -0.40
CA ILE A 31 8.33 10.15 0.03
C ILE A 31 8.95 9.20 -1.00
N GLN A 32 9.85 8.33 -0.53
CA GLN A 32 10.37 7.26 -1.36
C GLN A 32 9.40 6.08 -1.34
N VAL A 33 9.17 5.47 -2.49
CA VAL A 33 8.24 4.35 -2.62
C VAL A 33 8.98 3.13 -3.12
N VAL A 34 8.77 2.00 -2.46
CA VAL A 34 9.31 0.71 -2.89
C VAL A 34 8.13 -0.21 -3.19
N LEU A 35 8.06 -0.67 -4.42
CA LEU A 35 7.06 -1.63 -4.86
C LEU A 35 7.72 -3.00 -5.01
N CYS A 36 7.40 -3.93 -4.12
CA CYS A 36 7.81 -5.32 -4.24
C CYS A 36 6.63 -6.08 -4.85
N ALA A 37 6.55 -6.08 -6.18
CA ALA A 37 5.37 -6.54 -6.92
C ALA A 37 5.76 -7.38 -8.11
N GLY A 38 5.23 -8.61 -8.16
CA GLY A 38 5.51 -9.53 -9.25
C GLY A 38 4.35 -10.49 -9.50
N ALA A 39 4.60 -11.55 -10.23
CA ALA A 39 3.60 -12.60 -10.53
C ALA A 39 2.25 -12.03 -10.99
N PRO A 40 2.20 -11.29 -12.11
CA PRO A 40 0.95 -10.73 -12.60
C PRO A 40 -0.05 -11.83 -12.98
N ASP A 41 -1.35 -11.59 -12.70
CA ASP A 41 -2.42 -12.52 -13.04
C ASP A 41 -2.58 -12.71 -14.54
N THR A 42 -2.48 -11.61 -15.27
CA THR A 42 -2.72 -11.61 -16.72
C THR A 42 -1.71 -10.71 -17.41
N PRO A 43 -1.43 -10.93 -18.70
CA PRO A 43 -0.59 -10.02 -19.47
C PRO A 43 -1.15 -8.59 -19.52
N GLU A 44 -2.48 -8.44 -19.51
CA GLU A 44 -3.15 -7.16 -19.58
C GLU A 44 -2.86 -6.30 -18.35
N ILE A 45 -2.96 -6.88 -17.15
CA ILE A 45 -2.66 -6.14 -15.91
C ILE A 45 -1.16 -5.84 -15.81
N ALA A 46 -0.31 -6.75 -16.27
CA ALA A 46 1.13 -6.52 -16.29
C ALA A 46 1.48 -5.31 -17.15
N GLU A 47 0.88 -5.19 -18.34
CA GLU A 47 1.12 -4.07 -19.25
C GLU A 47 0.56 -2.76 -18.69
N GLU A 48 -0.66 -2.81 -18.13
CA GLU A 48 -1.28 -1.63 -17.50
C GLU A 48 -0.38 -1.06 -16.40
N VAL A 49 0.17 -1.93 -15.56
CA VAL A 49 1.03 -1.52 -14.45
C VAL A 49 2.36 -0.97 -14.96
N LYS A 50 2.94 -1.57 -15.99
CA LYS A 50 4.20 -1.08 -16.59
C LYS A 50 4.04 0.32 -17.14
N ILE A 51 2.94 0.57 -17.85
CA ILE A 51 2.66 1.89 -18.42
C ILE A 51 2.45 2.91 -17.31
N ALA A 52 1.65 2.56 -16.30
CA ALA A 52 1.37 3.45 -15.17
C ALA A 52 2.64 3.76 -14.37
N PHE A 53 3.50 2.75 -14.15
CA PHE A 53 4.76 2.94 -13.44
C PHE A 53 5.71 3.86 -14.21
N ALA A 54 5.85 3.67 -15.51
CA ALA A 54 6.73 4.50 -16.33
C ALA A 54 6.32 5.97 -16.27
N LYS A 55 5.02 6.24 -16.33
CA LYS A 55 4.47 7.59 -16.23
C LYS A 55 4.74 8.19 -14.86
N LEU A 56 4.54 7.41 -13.81
CA LEU A 56 4.77 7.85 -12.43
C LEU A 56 6.25 8.16 -12.18
N ASP A 57 7.14 7.31 -12.66
CA ASP A 57 8.58 7.49 -12.52
C ASP A 57 9.04 8.76 -13.22
N GLU A 58 8.51 9.03 -14.42
CA GLU A 58 8.81 10.25 -15.17
C GLU A 58 8.31 11.51 -14.44
N GLU A 59 7.11 11.48 -13.89
CA GLU A 59 6.48 12.66 -13.27
C GLU A 59 6.99 12.97 -11.86
N ARG A 60 7.25 11.95 -11.03
CA ARG A 60 7.65 12.21 -9.65
C ARG A 60 9.00 11.65 -9.23
N GLY A 61 9.43 10.53 -9.78
CA GLY A 61 10.64 9.85 -9.32
C GLY A 61 10.52 9.29 -7.89
N ASN A 62 11.64 9.02 -7.26
CA ASN A 62 11.74 8.41 -5.92
C ASN A 62 10.90 7.15 -5.77
N ILE A 63 10.90 6.31 -6.79
CA ILE A 63 10.15 5.05 -6.80
C ILE A 63 11.04 3.93 -7.34
N VAL A 64 11.03 2.80 -6.64
CA VAL A 64 11.78 1.59 -7.00
C VAL A 64 10.80 0.45 -7.13
N TRP A 65 10.91 -0.30 -8.21
CA TRP A 65 10.07 -1.48 -8.45
C TRP A 65 10.93 -2.74 -8.48
N ILE A 66 10.69 -3.62 -7.51
CA ILE A 66 11.29 -4.94 -7.45
C ILE A 66 10.29 -5.91 -8.08
N GLU A 67 10.58 -6.38 -9.28
CA GLU A 67 9.63 -7.15 -10.10
C GLU A 67 9.51 -8.63 -9.72
N GLU A 68 10.12 -9.04 -8.62
CA GLU A 68 10.09 -10.42 -8.17
C GLU A 68 9.51 -10.53 -6.76
N MET A 69 9.02 -11.73 -6.43
CA MET A 69 8.55 -12.02 -5.09
C MET A 69 9.75 -12.44 -4.25
N LEU A 70 10.14 -11.60 -3.29
CA LEU A 70 11.31 -11.84 -2.46
C LEU A 70 11.08 -12.99 -1.47
N PRO A 71 12.12 -13.83 -1.22
CA PRO A 71 12.06 -14.77 -0.11
C PRO A 71 11.87 -14.06 1.24
N LYS A 72 11.30 -14.76 2.19
CA LYS A 72 10.90 -14.16 3.47
C LYS A 72 12.05 -13.43 4.21
N PRO A 73 13.28 -13.94 4.29
CA PRO A 73 14.36 -13.20 4.97
C PRO A 73 14.66 -11.84 4.33
N GLU A 74 14.70 -11.77 2.99
CA GLU A 74 14.93 -10.51 2.29
C GLU A 74 13.75 -9.58 2.42
N LEU A 75 12.53 -10.12 2.40
CA LEU A 75 11.32 -9.32 2.60
C LEU A 75 11.29 -8.71 4.00
N ASN A 76 11.62 -9.49 5.02
CA ASN A 76 11.70 -8.98 6.39
C ASN A 76 12.74 -7.87 6.54
N ALA A 77 13.89 -8.03 5.90
CA ALA A 77 14.93 -7.00 5.91
C ALA A 77 14.43 -5.71 5.26
N LEU A 78 13.72 -5.84 4.15
CA LEU A 78 13.12 -4.70 3.46
C LEU A 78 12.08 -4.00 4.33
N GLU A 79 11.20 -4.76 4.98
CA GLU A 79 10.18 -4.23 5.86
C GLU A 79 10.78 -3.44 7.03
N HIS A 80 11.85 -3.96 7.63
CA HIS A 80 12.55 -3.26 8.72
C HIS A 80 13.22 -1.96 8.26
N GLY A 81 13.52 -1.83 6.99
CA GLY A 81 14.13 -0.64 6.42
C GLY A 81 13.14 0.42 5.96
N CYS A 82 11.85 0.15 6.04
CA CYS A 82 10.80 1.07 5.61
C CYS A 82 10.11 1.75 6.79
N ASP A 83 9.31 2.77 6.48
CA ASP A 83 8.66 3.60 7.52
C ASP A 83 7.15 3.37 7.62
N ALA A 84 6.53 2.88 6.56
CA ALA A 84 5.10 2.57 6.53
C ALA A 84 4.80 1.55 5.44
N PHE A 85 3.69 0.84 5.61
CA PHE A 85 3.22 -0.17 4.66
C PHE A 85 1.86 0.25 4.11
N ILE A 86 1.67 0.07 2.79
CA ILE A 86 0.40 0.36 2.11
C ILE A 86 -0.25 -0.92 1.61
N CYS A 87 -1.52 -1.13 1.97
CA CYS A 87 -2.32 -2.26 1.50
C CYS A 87 -3.59 -1.72 0.83
N PRO A 88 -3.52 -1.40 -0.48
CA PRO A 88 -4.63 -0.76 -1.19
C PRO A 88 -5.63 -1.78 -1.77
N SER A 89 -5.71 -2.96 -1.20
CA SER A 89 -6.53 -4.06 -1.72
C SER A 89 -7.99 -3.68 -1.85
N ILE A 90 -8.61 -4.08 -2.94
CA ILE A 90 -10.07 -3.97 -3.12
C ILE A 90 -10.78 -5.28 -2.79
N TYR A 91 -10.01 -6.35 -2.59
CA TYR A 91 -10.49 -7.64 -2.15
C TYR A 91 -9.40 -8.30 -1.30
N GLU A 92 -9.67 -8.47 -0.01
CA GLU A 92 -8.71 -9.04 0.93
C GLU A 92 -9.45 -9.75 2.06
N PRO A 93 -9.73 -11.08 1.92
CA PRO A 93 -10.54 -11.80 2.91
C PRO A 93 -9.94 -11.85 4.31
N LEU A 94 -8.62 -11.99 4.44
CA LEU A 94 -7.97 -12.23 5.73
C LEU A 94 -7.08 -11.10 6.22
N GLY A 95 -6.45 -10.34 5.31
CA GLY A 95 -5.56 -9.25 5.71
C GLY A 95 -4.21 -9.69 6.29
N ILE A 96 -3.76 -10.90 6.02
CA ILE A 96 -2.55 -11.50 6.61
C ILE A 96 -1.29 -10.71 6.31
N VAL A 97 -1.18 -10.12 5.11
CA VAL A 97 -0.02 -9.32 4.71
C VAL A 97 0.21 -8.15 5.67
N ASN A 98 -0.86 -7.62 6.24
CA ASN A 98 -0.78 -6.51 7.20
C ASN A 98 -0.19 -6.98 8.53
N LEU A 99 -0.51 -8.19 8.96
CA LEU A 99 0.05 -8.76 10.17
C LEU A 99 1.58 -8.91 10.07
N GLU A 100 2.06 -9.30 8.91
CA GLU A 100 3.50 -9.42 8.67
C GLU A 100 4.21 -8.07 8.76
N ALA A 101 3.63 -7.04 8.17
CA ALA A 101 4.16 -5.67 8.25
C ALA A 101 4.13 -5.15 9.69
N MET A 102 3.04 -5.40 10.42
CA MET A 102 2.89 -5.00 11.82
C MET A 102 3.92 -5.70 12.72
N ALA A 103 4.22 -6.97 12.43
CA ALA A 103 5.25 -7.71 13.16
C ALA A 103 6.65 -7.11 12.98
N CYS A 104 6.86 -6.35 11.92
CA CYS A 104 8.11 -5.61 11.68
C CYS A 104 8.05 -4.18 12.21
N GLY A 105 7.01 -3.83 12.95
CA GLY A 105 6.86 -2.51 13.55
C GLY A 105 6.42 -1.42 12.60
N LEU A 106 5.86 -1.78 11.45
CA LEU A 106 5.38 -0.80 10.47
C LEU A 106 3.94 -0.37 10.75
N PRO A 107 3.67 0.94 10.74
CA PRO A 107 2.29 1.40 10.66
C PRO A 107 1.73 1.07 9.29
N VAL A 108 0.42 0.82 9.22
CA VAL A 108 -0.22 0.36 7.99
C VAL A 108 -1.29 1.35 7.55
N VAL A 109 -1.25 1.71 6.26
CA VAL A 109 -2.35 2.39 5.59
C VAL A 109 -3.02 1.34 4.73
N ALA A 110 -4.29 1.06 4.96
CA ALA A 110 -4.98 -0.03 4.27
C ALA A 110 -6.42 0.32 3.98
N SER A 111 -6.96 -0.25 2.91
CA SER A 111 -8.38 -0.09 2.56
C SER A 111 -9.27 -0.81 3.57
N ALA A 112 -10.43 -0.21 3.88
CA ALA A 112 -11.38 -0.77 4.85
C ALA A 112 -12.28 -1.82 4.17
N THR A 113 -11.69 -2.96 3.77
CA THR A 113 -12.40 -4.03 3.09
C THR A 113 -12.03 -5.40 3.64
N GLY A 114 -12.94 -6.36 3.53
CA GLY A 114 -12.72 -7.76 3.92
C GLY A 114 -12.28 -7.91 5.36
N GLY A 115 -11.20 -8.66 5.58
CA GLY A 115 -10.64 -8.90 6.91
C GLY A 115 -9.70 -7.82 7.41
N ILE A 116 -9.39 -6.79 6.60
CA ILE A 116 -8.45 -5.73 6.99
C ILE A 116 -8.88 -4.98 8.25
N PRO A 117 -10.17 -4.56 8.41
CA PRO A 117 -10.56 -3.85 9.64
C PRO A 117 -10.44 -4.67 10.92
N GLU A 118 -10.31 -5.97 10.82
CA GLU A 118 -10.08 -6.84 11.99
C GLU A 118 -8.61 -6.83 12.42
N VAL A 119 -7.72 -6.41 11.54
CA VAL A 119 -6.28 -6.42 11.75
C VAL A 119 -5.73 -5.02 12.03
N VAL A 120 -6.14 -4.04 11.23
CA VAL A 120 -5.67 -2.65 11.34
C VAL A 120 -6.71 -1.84 12.11
N VAL A 121 -6.28 -1.21 13.20
CA VAL A 121 -7.15 -0.35 14.02
C VAL A 121 -6.92 1.11 13.61
N ASP A 122 -7.97 1.71 13.04
CA ASP A 122 -7.90 3.07 12.49
C ASP A 122 -7.53 4.08 13.57
N GLY A 123 -6.49 4.86 13.31
CA GLY A 123 -6.00 5.88 14.23
C GLY A 123 -5.08 5.35 15.32
N GLU A 124 -4.90 4.04 15.45
CA GLU A 124 -4.05 3.42 16.48
C GLU A 124 -2.85 2.68 15.90
N THR A 125 -3.08 1.75 14.97
CA THR A 125 -2.01 0.96 14.35
C THR A 125 -1.76 1.38 12.91
N GLY A 126 -2.52 2.33 12.41
CA GLY A 126 -2.42 2.86 11.06
C GLY A 126 -3.70 3.61 10.71
N TYR A 127 -3.98 3.68 9.43
CA TYR A 127 -5.21 4.32 8.94
C TYR A 127 -5.96 3.39 8.01
N LEU A 128 -7.29 3.37 8.16
CA LEU A 128 -8.17 2.68 7.24
C LEU A 128 -8.71 3.69 6.22
N VAL A 129 -8.52 3.39 4.95
CA VAL A 129 -9.03 4.21 3.84
C VAL A 129 -10.44 3.72 3.52
N PRO A 130 -11.46 4.61 3.63
CA PRO A 130 -12.82 4.19 3.32
C PRO A 130 -12.97 3.81 1.85
N ILE A 131 -13.75 2.80 1.60
CA ILE A 131 -14.02 2.34 0.25
C ILE A 131 -15.47 1.87 0.13
N ASP A 132 -16.23 2.51 -0.75
CA ASP A 132 -17.55 2.05 -1.15
C ASP A 132 -17.39 1.18 -2.40
N GLN A 133 -17.96 0.01 -2.39
CA GLN A 133 -17.70 -1.00 -3.42
C GLN A 133 -18.97 -1.45 -4.10
N LEU A 134 -18.85 -1.85 -5.37
CA LEU A 134 -19.94 -2.46 -6.12
C LEU A 134 -20.28 -3.82 -5.51
N HIS A 135 -21.56 -4.19 -5.56
CA HIS A 135 -22.06 -5.45 -5.03
C HIS A 135 -22.11 -6.54 -6.11
N ASP A 136 -21.06 -6.63 -6.93
CA ASP A 136 -20.96 -7.60 -8.03
C ASP A 136 -19.88 -8.67 -7.80
N GLY A 137 -19.29 -8.69 -6.61
CA GLY A 137 -18.26 -9.65 -6.25
C GLY A 137 -16.85 -9.27 -6.64
N THR A 138 -16.65 -8.16 -7.37
CA THR A 138 -15.33 -7.73 -7.81
C THR A 138 -14.58 -6.90 -6.77
N GLY A 139 -15.32 -6.22 -5.87
CA GLY A 139 -14.75 -5.27 -4.93
C GLY A 139 -14.46 -3.92 -5.56
N THR A 140 -14.82 -3.71 -6.82
CA THR A 140 -14.52 -2.45 -7.53
C THR A 140 -15.09 -1.24 -6.79
N PRO A 141 -14.30 -0.18 -6.56
CA PRO A 141 -14.81 1.04 -5.92
C PRO A 141 -15.92 1.69 -6.74
N THR A 142 -16.98 2.15 -6.06
CA THR A 142 -18.06 2.90 -6.73
C THR A 142 -17.58 4.27 -7.16
N ASP A 143 -16.62 4.85 -6.42
CA ASP A 143 -15.99 6.13 -6.74
C ASP A 143 -14.46 5.96 -6.65
N PRO A 144 -13.82 5.50 -7.75
CA PRO A 144 -12.37 5.27 -7.73
C PRO A 144 -11.55 6.52 -7.41
N ASP A 145 -11.99 7.70 -7.88
CA ASP A 145 -11.26 8.95 -7.62
C ASP A 145 -11.26 9.29 -6.14
N LYS A 146 -12.39 9.12 -5.46
CA LYS A 146 -12.48 9.35 -4.01
C LYS A 146 -11.56 8.39 -3.26
N PHE A 147 -11.59 7.12 -3.62
CA PHE A 147 -10.72 6.10 -3.02
C PHE A 147 -9.24 6.48 -3.18
N VAL A 148 -8.85 6.87 -4.38
CA VAL A 148 -7.47 7.30 -4.69
C VAL A 148 -7.07 8.53 -3.87
N HIS A 149 -7.93 9.54 -3.81
CA HIS A 149 -7.63 10.76 -3.04
C HIS A 149 -7.57 10.50 -1.53
N ASP A 150 -8.47 9.69 -1.00
CA ASP A 150 -8.47 9.33 0.43
C ASP A 150 -7.21 8.54 0.79
N MET A 151 -6.77 7.64 -0.09
CA MET A 151 -5.54 6.88 0.07
C MET A 151 -4.32 7.79 0.11
N ALA A 152 -4.23 8.72 -0.84
CA ALA A 152 -3.13 9.68 -0.91
C ALA A 152 -3.08 10.55 0.35
N ALA A 153 -4.23 11.02 0.83
CA ALA A 153 -4.31 11.83 2.03
C ALA A 153 -3.82 11.07 3.27
N ALA A 154 -4.21 9.81 3.40
CA ALA A 154 -3.77 8.97 4.52
C ALA A 154 -2.26 8.71 4.48
N ILE A 155 -1.71 8.46 3.30
CA ILE A 155 -0.27 8.28 3.11
C ILE A 155 0.48 9.54 3.51
N ASP A 156 0.09 10.70 3.00
CA ASP A 156 0.74 11.96 3.33
C ASP A 156 0.68 12.25 4.82
N LYS A 157 -0.46 11.98 5.46
CA LYS A 157 -0.66 12.24 6.88
C LYS A 157 0.33 11.44 7.74
N ILE A 158 0.50 10.15 7.46
CA ILE A 158 1.37 9.31 8.25
C ILE A 158 2.85 9.56 7.93
N MET A 159 3.18 9.84 6.67
CA MET A 159 4.56 10.04 6.24
C MET A 159 5.09 11.42 6.62
N ALA A 160 4.22 12.38 6.86
CA ALA A 160 4.63 13.74 7.29
C ALA A 160 4.96 13.80 8.78
N ASP A 161 4.60 12.78 9.56
CA ASP A 161 4.80 12.77 11.02
C ASP A 161 5.53 11.49 11.45
N PRO A 162 6.89 11.49 11.45
CA PRO A 162 7.67 10.31 11.82
C PRO A 162 7.39 9.79 13.23
N GLU A 163 7.08 10.66 14.17
CA GLU A 163 6.78 10.25 15.55
C GLU A 163 5.45 9.51 15.63
N LEU A 164 4.44 10.02 14.91
CA LEU A 164 3.15 9.34 14.82
C LEU A 164 3.30 7.97 14.15
N ALA A 165 4.06 7.90 13.06
CA ALA A 165 4.32 6.66 12.35
C ALA A 165 4.98 5.63 13.28
N LYS A 166 5.98 6.04 14.04
CA LYS A 166 6.65 5.18 15.02
C LYS A 166 5.70 4.69 16.10
N LYS A 167 4.88 5.58 16.63
CA LYS A 167 3.90 5.25 17.68
C LYS A 167 2.88 4.22 17.18
N MET A 168 2.39 4.41 15.96
CA MET A 168 1.44 3.48 15.35
C MET A 168 2.08 2.13 15.07
N GLY A 169 3.32 2.12 14.57
CA GLY A 169 4.06 0.90 14.34
C GLY A 169 4.30 0.12 15.63
N GLN A 170 4.63 0.81 16.71
CA GLN A 170 4.81 0.21 18.03
C GLN A 170 3.51 -0.40 18.55
N ALA A 171 2.39 0.31 18.39
CA ALA A 171 1.07 -0.18 18.79
C ALA A 171 0.67 -1.44 18.03
N GLY A 172 0.96 -1.49 16.74
CA GLY A 172 0.67 -2.67 15.91
C GLY A 172 1.56 -3.86 16.21
N TYR A 173 2.78 -3.61 16.65
CA TYR A 173 3.71 -4.67 17.04
C TYR A 173 3.22 -5.42 18.29
N GLU A 174 2.59 -4.71 19.18
CA GLU A 174 2.01 -5.30 20.40
C GLU A 174 0.66 -5.97 20.09
#